data_bb7ca9676b7452d5dd08c52336175fd9
#
_entry.id   bb7ca9676b7452d5dd08c52336175fd9
#
_cell.length_a   1.000
_cell.length_b   1.000
_cell.length_c   1.000
_cell.angle_alpha   90.00
_cell.angle_beta   90.00
_cell.angle_gamma   90.00
#
_symmetry.space_group_name_H-M   'P 1'
#
loop_
_entity.id
_entity.type
_entity.pdbx_description
1 polymer ?
#
loop_
_entity_poly.entity_id
_entity_poly.type
_entity_poly.pdbx_seq_one_letter_code
_entity_poly.pdbx_strand_id
1 'polypeptide(L)'
;MLVAAAVCPLTPLVVLGMPDLRSACHTAIATLRDARPDALIVVGGAPAAGAYDGDAAGSLRPWGPDLAAGQGEPVLPLSLTVARLLLGAHAPDAFQSVAWDAPGEDCAKLGAQLADRAGRVALLVMADGSACLSPKAPGRYDEAAGPCNDRIAQAIAGGDPAPLAALDPEEADRLWVSGRAAFQVLAGAADGREFAGRLLMATAPYGVGYLVGTWTA
;
A
#
# COMPACT_ATOMS: atom_id res chain seq x y z
N MET A 1 0.61 12.49 14.27
CA MET A 1 -0.43 11.44 14.44
C MET A 1 -1.09 11.13 13.10
N LEU A 2 -1.45 9.87 12.82
CA LEU A 2 -2.18 9.49 11.61
C LEU A 2 -3.59 10.11 11.60
N VAL A 3 -3.97 10.80 10.53
CA VAL A 3 -5.32 11.41 10.35
C VAL A 3 -6.08 10.80 9.17
N ALA A 4 -5.37 10.23 8.20
CA ALA A 4 -5.97 9.51 7.08
C ALA A 4 -4.99 8.48 6.52
N ALA A 5 -5.52 7.41 5.96
CA ALA A 5 -4.75 6.46 5.16
C ALA A 5 -5.53 6.08 3.88
N ALA A 6 -4.81 5.80 2.81
CA ALA A 6 -5.34 5.18 1.61
C ALA A 6 -4.52 3.92 1.29
N VAL A 7 -5.19 2.84 0.97
CA VAL A 7 -4.58 1.62 0.44
C VAL A 7 -4.80 1.60 -1.07
N CYS A 8 -3.73 1.39 -1.83
CA CYS A 8 -3.75 1.25 -3.27
C CYS A 8 -2.87 0.07 -3.70
N PRO A 9 -3.20 -0.62 -4.80
CA PRO A 9 -2.38 -1.69 -5.35
C PRO A 9 -1.00 -1.20 -5.79
N LEU A 10 0.01 -2.04 -5.59
CA LEU A 10 1.39 -1.77 -6.01
C LEU A 10 1.69 -2.23 -7.45
N THR A 11 0.72 -2.85 -8.11
CA THR A 11 0.89 -3.38 -9.47
C THR A 11 1.04 -2.26 -10.52
N PRO A 12 1.99 -2.37 -11.49
CA PRO A 12 2.06 -1.44 -12.61
C PRO A 12 0.79 -1.38 -13.46
N LEU A 13 -0.02 -2.44 -13.45
CA LEU A 13 -1.28 -2.51 -14.22
C LEU A 13 -2.24 -1.38 -13.87
N VAL A 14 -2.19 -0.84 -12.65
CA VAL A 14 -3.04 0.28 -12.24
C VAL A 14 -2.79 1.54 -13.08
N VAL A 15 -1.56 1.74 -13.54
CA VAL A 15 -1.19 2.88 -14.39
C VAL A 15 -1.22 2.54 -15.89
N LEU A 16 -1.12 1.25 -16.26
CA LEU A 16 -0.97 0.81 -17.64
C LEU A 16 -2.27 0.34 -18.31
N GLY A 17 -3.20 -0.28 -17.58
CA GLY A 17 -4.29 -0.98 -18.25
C GLY A 17 -5.55 -1.24 -17.43
N MET A 18 -5.68 -0.70 -16.22
CA MET A 18 -6.86 -0.89 -15.36
C MET A 18 -7.51 0.46 -14.99
N PRO A 19 -8.25 1.10 -15.90
CA PRO A 19 -8.77 2.46 -15.71
C PRO A 19 -9.69 2.60 -14.49
N ASP A 20 -10.54 1.62 -14.21
CA ASP A 20 -11.47 1.66 -13.08
C ASP A 20 -10.70 1.55 -11.74
N LEU A 21 -9.69 0.66 -11.69
CA LEU A 21 -8.82 0.52 -10.51
C LEU A 21 -8.02 1.81 -10.29
N ARG A 22 -7.49 2.41 -11.36
CA ARG A 22 -6.80 3.69 -11.29
C ARG A 22 -7.72 4.81 -10.81
N SER A 23 -8.96 4.87 -11.28
CA SER A 23 -9.96 5.84 -10.83
C SER A 23 -10.26 5.69 -9.34
N ALA A 24 -10.40 4.47 -8.85
CA ALA A 24 -10.58 4.19 -7.42
C ALA A 24 -9.36 4.67 -6.61
N CYS A 25 -8.12 4.42 -7.09
CA CYS A 25 -6.90 4.90 -6.43
C CYS A 25 -6.86 6.44 -6.37
N HIS A 26 -7.21 7.13 -7.47
CA HIS A 26 -7.28 8.60 -7.43
C HIS A 26 -8.31 9.11 -6.44
N THR A 27 -9.47 8.44 -6.30
CA THR A 27 -10.48 8.76 -5.28
C THR A 27 -9.92 8.58 -3.87
N ALA A 28 -9.21 7.47 -3.62
CA ALA A 28 -8.56 7.22 -2.34
C ALA A 28 -7.49 8.28 -2.00
N ILE A 29 -6.66 8.64 -2.99
CA ILE A 29 -5.62 9.68 -2.83
C ILE A 29 -6.26 11.05 -2.57
N ALA A 30 -7.39 11.38 -3.19
CA ALA A 30 -8.10 12.63 -2.93
C ALA A 30 -8.54 12.73 -1.46
N THR A 31 -9.03 11.63 -0.86
CA THR A 31 -9.39 11.58 0.57
C THR A 31 -8.23 11.96 1.49
N LEU A 32 -6.98 11.57 1.14
CA LEU A 32 -5.81 11.96 1.93
C LEU A 32 -5.60 13.48 1.95
N ARG A 33 -5.83 14.14 0.82
CA ARG A 33 -5.70 15.62 0.70
C ARG A 33 -6.82 16.33 1.46
N ASP A 34 -8.05 15.81 1.37
CA ASP A 34 -9.22 16.38 2.05
C ASP A 34 -9.04 16.36 3.57
N ALA A 35 -8.28 15.39 4.10
CA ALA A 35 -7.89 15.33 5.51
C ALA A 35 -6.92 16.45 5.92
N ARG A 36 -6.37 17.24 4.99
CA ARG A 36 -5.41 18.34 5.23
C ARG A 36 -4.26 17.92 6.15
N PRO A 37 -3.47 16.94 5.76
CA PRO A 37 -2.31 16.54 6.55
C PRO A 37 -1.21 17.60 6.49
N ASP A 38 -0.36 17.63 7.53
CA ASP A 38 0.90 18.39 7.53
C ASP A 38 1.99 17.64 6.77
N ALA A 39 1.86 16.29 6.67
CA ALA A 39 2.76 15.45 5.89
C ALA A 39 2.00 14.28 5.23
N LEU A 40 2.29 14.05 3.94
CA LEU A 40 1.89 12.86 3.18
C LEU A 40 3.11 11.95 2.99
N ILE A 41 3.03 10.74 3.53
CA ILE A 41 4.10 9.74 3.41
C ILE A 41 3.58 8.56 2.61
N VAL A 42 4.38 8.08 1.66
CA VAL A 42 4.08 6.87 0.89
C VAL A 42 4.83 5.69 1.49
N VAL A 43 4.13 4.59 1.73
CA VAL A 43 4.71 3.34 2.23
C VAL A 43 4.47 2.21 1.25
N GLY A 44 5.47 1.36 1.02
CA GLY A 44 5.31 0.17 0.16
C GLY A 44 6.37 -0.88 0.40
N GLY A 45 6.02 -2.14 0.10
CA GLY A 45 6.95 -3.27 0.20
C GLY A 45 8.05 -3.22 -0.86
N ALA A 46 9.27 -3.62 -0.47
CA ALA A 46 10.43 -3.70 -1.36
C ALA A 46 11.40 -4.82 -0.90
N PRO A 47 12.44 -5.19 -1.69
CA PRO A 47 13.47 -6.12 -1.24
C PRO A 47 14.24 -5.67 0.00
N ALA A 48 14.32 -4.34 0.22
CA ALA A 48 14.99 -3.75 1.36
C ALA A 48 14.24 -2.52 1.87
N ALA A 49 14.39 -2.25 3.16
CA ALA A 49 13.90 -1.01 3.77
C ALA A 49 14.73 0.19 3.30
N GLY A 50 14.09 1.34 3.12
CA GLY A 50 14.76 2.58 2.73
C GLY A 50 13.84 3.78 2.85
N ALA A 51 14.43 4.95 3.09
CA ALA A 51 13.75 6.22 3.10
C ALA A 51 14.22 7.06 1.91
N TYR A 52 13.30 7.77 1.25
CA TYR A 52 13.59 8.57 0.06
C TYR A 52 12.85 9.90 0.16
N ASP A 53 13.43 10.93 -0.43
CA ASP A 53 12.83 12.26 -0.49
C ASP A 53 11.56 12.27 -1.34
N GLY A 54 10.68 13.24 -1.10
CA GLY A 54 9.39 13.34 -1.78
C GLY A 54 9.47 13.60 -3.28
N ASP A 55 10.59 14.10 -3.79
CA ASP A 55 10.85 14.33 -5.22
C ASP A 55 11.60 13.16 -5.90
N ALA A 56 12.00 12.13 -5.13
CA ALA A 56 12.73 10.97 -5.64
C ALA A 56 12.06 10.36 -6.88
N ALA A 57 12.89 9.94 -7.83
CA ALA A 57 12.42 9.38 -9.09
C ALA A 57 12.23 7.87 -9.02
N GLY A 58 11.23 7.40 -9.76
CA GLY A 58 10.99 5.99 -10.06
C GLY A 58 10.77 5.78 -11.56
N SER A 59 11.10 4.58 -12.05
CA SER A 59 10.92 4.19 -13.44
C SER A 59 10.37 2.78 -13.55
N LEU A 60 9.41 2.55 -14.45
CA LEU A 60 8.90 1.23 -14.79
C LEU A 60 9.73 0.53 -15.90
N ARG A 61 10.78 1.16 -16.42
CA ARG A 61 11.63 0.60 -17.48
C ARG A 61 12.15 -0.83 -17.18
N PRO A 62 12.54 -1.19 -15.93
CA PRO A 62 12.94 -2.57 -15.61
C PRO A 62 11.83 -3.61 -15.80
N TRP A 63 10.57 -3.19 -15.84
CA TRP A 63 9.37 -4.03 -16.06
C TRP A 63 8.77 -3.85 -17.46
N GLY A 64 9.46 -3.16 -18.39
CA GLY A 64 9.14 -2.99 -19.80
C GLY A 64 8.68 -1.59 -20.20
N PRO A 65 7.69 -0.95 -19.55
CA PRO A 65 7.20 0.36 -19.97
C PRO A 65 8.23 1.48 -19.72
N ASP A 66 8.41 2.35 -20.71
CA ASP A 66 9.26 3.55 -20.56
C ASP A 66 8.46 4.70 -19.92
N LEU A 67 8.10 4.48 -18.65
CA LEU A 67 7.41 5.44 -17.80
C LEU A 67 8.25 5.74 -16.57
N ALA A 68 8.46 7.03 -16.31
CA ALA A 68 9.18 7.53 -15.15
C ALA A 68 8.49 8.77 -14.58
N ALA A 69 8.67 9.01 -13.29
CA ALA A 69 8.22 10.20 -12.59
C ALA A 69 9.16 10.52 -11.43
N GLY A 70 9.25 11.80 -11.04
CA GLY A 70 10.17 12.31 -10.02
C GLY A 70 11.35 13.04 -10.63
N GLN A 71 12.34 13.37 -9.81
CA GLN A 71 13.54 14.11 -10.22
C GLN A 71 14.80 13.27 -9.98
N GLY A 72 15.78 13.40 -10.88
CA GLY A 72 17.07 12.72 -10.79
C GLY A 72 17.03 11.27 -11.26
N GLU A 73 18.03 10.51 -10.83
CA GLU A 73 18.14 9.08 -11.16
C GLU A 73 17.02 8.26 -10.48
N PRO A 74 16.43 7.28 -11.19
CA PRO A 74 15.40 6.42 -10.61
C PRO A 74 15.99 5.52 -9.50
N VAL A 75 15.53 5.77 -8.27
CA VAL A 75 15.95 5.02 -7.07
C VAL A 75 14.79 4.34 -6.36
N LEU A 76 13.54 4.72 -6.67
CA LEU A 76 12.37 4.16 -6.00
C LEU A 76 12.13 2.71 -6.44
N PRO A 77 11.88 1.78 -5.47
CA PRO A 77 11.41 0.44 -5.78
C PRO A 77 10.02 0.46 -6.43
N LEU A 78 9.59 -0.68 -6.98
CA LEU A 78 8.36 -0.81 -7.77
C LEU A 78 7.12 -0.21 -7.07
N SER A 79 6.87 -0.59 -5.83
CA SER A 79 5.69 -0.13 -5.08
C SER A 79 5.62 1.40 -4.99
N LEU A 80 6.75 2.03 -4.66
CA LEU A 80 6.88 3.48 -4.53
C LEU A 80 6.88 4.18 -5.90
N THR A 81 7.43 3.54 -6.93
CA THR A 81 7.37 4.02 -8.32
C THR A 81 5.92 4.10 -8.80
N VAL A 82 5.10 3.06 -8.56
CA VAL A 82 3.68 3.07 -8.90
C VAL A 82 2.94 4.19 -8.16
N ALA A 83 3.21 4.36 -6.87
CA ALA A 83 2.66 5.48 -6.10
C ALA A 83 3.04 6.84 -6.69
N ARG A 84 4.33 7.01 -7.05
CA ARG A 84 4.83 8.27 -7.64
C ARG A 84 4.10 8.59 -8.95
N LEU A 85 3.82 7.59 -9.78
CA LEU A 85 3.04 7.74 -11.02
C LEU A 85 1.57 8.06 -10.75
N LEU A 86 0.93 7.44 -9.73
CA LEU A 86 -0.46 7.73 -9.32
C LEU A 86 -0.61 9.15 -8.75
N LEU A 87 0.37 9.63 -8.00
CA LEU A 87 0.38 10.97 -7.42
C LEU A 87 0.54 12.07 -8.49
N GLY A 88 1.13 11.76 -9.64
CA GLY A 88 1.31 12.70 -10.75
C GLY A 88 2.18 13.89 -10.35
N ALA A 89 1.64 15.10 -10.50
CA ALA A 89 2.36 16.34 -10.18
C ALA A 89 2.49 16.61 -8.66
N HIS A 90 1.79 15.85 -7.82
CA HIS A 90 1.80 16.05 -6.37
C HIS A 90 2.88 15.17 -5.74
N ALA A 91 3.98 15.79 -5.32
CA ALA A 91 5.00 15.08 -4.55
C ALA A 91 4.50 14.83 -3.11
N PRO A 92 4.76 13.66 -2.52
CA PRO A 92 4.60 13.45 -1.08
C PRO A 92 5.76 14.14 -0.34
N ASP A 93 5.71 14.17 0.99
CA ASP A 93 6.82 14.67 1.79
C ASP A 93 7.96 13.64 1.90
N ALA A 94 7.64 12.36 1.84
CA ALA A 94 8.63 11.28 1.85
C ALA A 94 8.06 9.98 1.26
N PHE A 95 8.99 9.11 0.80
CA PHE A 95 8.73 7.71 0.52
C PHE A 95 9.46 6.83 1.54
N GLN A 96 8.82 5.73 1.93
CA GLN A 96 9.36 4.73 2.84
C GLN A 96 9.12 3.34 2.27
N SER A 97 10.17 2.62 1.94
CA SER A 97 10.05 1.18 1.67
C SER A 97 10.21 0.38 2.97
N VAL A 98 9.49 -0.73 3.07
CA VAL A 98 9.62 -1.74 4.11
C VAL A 98 10.03 -3.06 3.44
N ALA A 99 10.96 -3.81 4.04
CA ALA A 99 11.35 -5.10 3.50
C ALA A 99 10.17 -6.08 3.53
N TRP A 100 10.00 -6.88 2.46
CA TRP A 100 8.86 -7.80 2.36
C TRP A 100 8.82 -8.82 3.50
N ASP A 101 10.01 -9.24 3.98
CA ASP A 101 10.21 -10.21 5.06
C ASP A 101 10.37 -9.57 6.45
N ALA A 102 10.20 -8.23 6.55
CA ALA A 102 10.34 -7.52 7.83
C ALA A 102 9.45 -8.15 8.90
N PRO A 103 9.96 -8.34 10.13
CA PRO A 103 9.15 -8.80 11.26
C PRO A 103 7.98 -7.86 11.54
N GLY A 104 6.81 -8.42 11.94
CA GLY A 104 5.61 -7.62 12.22
C GLY A 104 5.86 -6.54 13.29
N GLU A 105 6.68 -6.84 14.30
CA GLU A 105 7.07 -5.88 15.34
C GLU A 105 7.82 -4.67 14.76
N ASP A 106 8.73 -4.90 13.81
CA ASP A 106 9.48 -3.83 13.16
C ASP A 106 8.59 -3.01 12.23
N CYS A 107 7.64 -3.66 11.55
CA CYS A 107 6.62 -2.97 10.77
C CYS A 107 5.76 -2.07 11.65
N ALA A 108 5.29 -2.56 12.81
CA ALA A 108 4.50 -1.79 13.75
C ALA A 108 5.28 -0.58 14.32
N LYS A 109 6.54 -0.79 14.71
CA LYS A 109 7.43 0.31 15.16
C LYS A 109 7.62 1.37 14.08
N LEU A 110 7.87 0.94 12.84
CA LEU A 110 7.98 1.86 11.71
C LEU A 110 6.70 2.66 11.53
N GLY A 111 5.53 2.01 11.59
CA GLY A 111 4.23 2.67 11.49
C GLY A 111 4.05 3.77 12.53
N ALA A 112 4.33 3.48 13.80
CA ALA A 112 4.28 4.45 14.89
C ALA A 112 5.21 5.64 14.63
N GLN A 113 6.47 5.37 14.22
CA GLN A 113 7.44 6.42 13.89
C GLN A 113 6.98 7.32 12.75
N LEU A 114 6.34 6.74 11.71
CA LEU A 114 5.81 7.51 10.60
C LEU A 114 4.63 8.38 11.04
N ALA A 115 3.74 7.87 11.89
CA ALA A 115 2.61 8.62 12.43
C ALA A 115 3.05 9.83 13.29
N ASP A 116 4.25 9.78 13.88
CA ASP A 116 4.81 10.83 14.73
C ASP A 116 5.63 11.88 13.97
N ARG A 117 5.82 11.73 12.65
CA ARG A 117 6.65 12.65 11.84
C ARG A 117 6.11 14.08 11.76
N ALA A 118 4.79 14.27 11.94
CA ALA A 118 4.15 15.57 11.92
C ALA A 118 2.91 15.60 12.83
N GLY A 119 2.35 16.76 13.05
CA GLY A 119 1.11 16.90 13.83
C GLY A 119 -0.04 16.11 13.22
N ARG A 120 -0.16 16.14 11.89
CA ARG A 120 -1.19 15.44 11.09
C ARG A 120 -0.50 14.71 9.94
N VAL A 121 -0.53 13.39 9.96
CA VAL A 121 0.11 12.56 8.93
C VAL A 121 -0.97 11.83 8.13
N ALA A 122 -0.82 11.83 6.81
CA ALA A 122 -1.53 10.92 5.92
C ALA A 122 -0.59 9.86 5.36
N LEU A 123 -1.05 8.61 5.25
CA LEU A 123 -0.30 7.52 4.64
C LEU A 123 -0.97 7.06 3.33
N LEU A 124 -0.19 7.00 2.25
CA LEU A 124 -0.52 6.24 1.05
C LEU A 124 0.21 4.89 1.13
N VAL A 125 -0.54 3.81 1.29
CA VAL A 125 -0.01 2.45 1.48
C VAL A 125 -0.17 1.68 0.19
N MET A 126 0.96 1.27 -0.40
CA MET A 126 1.03 0.50 -1.64
C MET A 126 1.14 -0.99 -1.32
N ALA A 127 0.02 -1.71 -1.51
CA ALA A 127 -0.09 -3.10 -1.06
C ALA A 127 -1.09 -3.89 -1.93
N ASP A 128 -0.68 -5.07 -2.39
CA ASP A 128 -1.58 -6.06 -2.99
C ASP A 128 -1.96 -7.13 -1.95
N GLY A 129 -3.13 -7.74 -2.14
CA GLY A 129 -3.54 -8.93 -1.42
C GLY A 129 -2.83 -10.18 -1.93
N SER A 130 -3.47 -11.34 -1.80
CA SER A 130 -2.92 -12.62 -2.26
C SER A 130 -2.82 -12.67 -3.79
N ALA A 131 -1.74 -13.29 -4.28
CA ALA A 131 -1.55 -13.64 -5.70
C ALA A 131 -1.81 -15.12 -6.00
N CYS A 132 -2.60 -15.80 -5.14
CA CYS A 132 -2.94 -17.23 -5.24
C CYS A 132 -4.46 -17.47 -5.37
N LEU A 133 -5.26 -16.47 -5.82
CA LEU A 133 -6.73 -16.50 -5.80
C LEU A 133 -7.37 -17.33 -6.92
N SER A 134 -6.63 -17.78 -7.92
CA SER A 134 -7.19 -18.59 -9.02
C SER A 134 -6.14 -19.53 -9.61
N PRO A 135 -6.55 -20.58 -10.34
CA PRO A 135 -5.62 -21.48 -11.03
C PRO A 135 -4.73 -20.80 -12.09
N LYS A 136 -5.10 -19.58 -12.53
CA LYS A 136 -4.34 -18.78 -13.50
C LYS A 136 -3.54 -17.64 -12.83
N ALA A 137 -3.55 -17.58 -11.48
CA ALA A 137 -2.79 -16.60 -10.74
C ALA A 137 -1.28 -16.78 -10.92
N PRO A 138 -0.47 -15.71 -10.73
CA PRO A 138 0.98 -15.82 -10.77
C PRO A 138 1.54 -16.77 -9.70
N GLY A 139 0.92 -16.82 -8.52
CA GLY A 139 1.19 -17.78 -7.47
C GLY A 139 0.43 -19.09 -7.69
N ARG A 140 0.83 -20.14 -6.96
CA ARG A 140 0.09 -21.40 -6.96
C ARG A 140 -1.26 -21.20 -6.27
N TYR A 141 -2.37 -21.58 -6.94
CA TYR A 141 -3.70 -21.53 -6.32
C TYR A 141 -3.73 -22.21 -4.95
N ASP A 142 -4.31 -21.52 -3.98
CA ASP A 142 -4.49 -22.02 -2.61
C ASP A 142 -5.88 -21.61 -2.12
N GLU A 143 -6.63 -22.56 -1.57
CA GLU A 143 -8.00 -22.30 -1.07
C GLU A 143 -8.03 -21.30 0.09
N ALA A 144 -6.94 -21.17 0.85
CA ALA A 144 -6.83 -20.17 1.92
C ALA A 144 -6.63 -18.75 1.42
N ALA A 145 -6.29 -18.55 0.14
CA ALA A 145 -6.06 -17.22 -0.45
C ALA A 145 -7.32 -16.34 -0.41
N GLY A 146 -8.49 -16.91 -0.71
CA GLY A 146 -9.77 -16.21 -0.64
C GLY A 146 -10.06 -15.67 0.77
N PRO A 147 -10.17 -16.52 1.78
CA PRO A 147 -10.37 -16.10 3.16
C PRO A 147 -9.35 -15.09 3.68
N CYS A 148 -8.06 -15.25 3.32
CA CYS A 148 -7.02 -14.30 3.69
C CYS A 148 -7.28 -12.92 3.06
N ASN A 149 -7.57 -12.89 1.76
CA ASN A 149 -7.85 -11.65 1.05
C ASN A 149 -9.12 -10.96 1.57
N ASP A 150 -10.15 -11.72 1.93
CA ASP A 150 -11.39 -11.21 2.51
C ASP A 150 -11.16 -10.60 3.90
N ARG A 151 -10.31 -11.20 4.74
CA ARG A 151 -9.92 -10.61 6.05
C ARG A 151 -9.26 -9.24 5.87
N ILE A 152 -8.35 -9.11 4.89
CA ILE A 152 -7.70 -7.82 4.58
C ILE A 152 -8.73 -6.80 4.07
N ALA A 153 -9.61 -7.21 3.16
CA ALA A 153 -10.66 -6.34 2.62
C ALA A 153 -11.62 -5.85 3.71
N GLN A 154 -12.03 -6.72 4.65
CA GLN A 154 -12.88 -6.38 5.78
C GLN A 154 -12.18 -5.42 6.75
N ALA A 155 -10.92 -5.64 7.05
CA ALA A 155 -10.12 -4.73 7.87
C ALA A 155 -10.05 -3.32 7.25
N ILE A 156 -9.80 -3.23 5.93
CA ILE A 156 -9.81 -1.96 5.21
C ILE A 156 -11.21 -1.31 5.25
N ALA A 157 -12.26 -2.09 5.02
CA ALA A 157 -13.64 -1.60 5.01
C ALA A 157 -14.09 -1.09 6.39
N GLY A 158 -13.62 -1.72 7.46
CA GLY A 158 -13.98 -1.38 8.84
C GLY A 158 -13.10 -0.32 9.50
N GLY A 159 -11.97 0.03 8.91
CA GLY A 159 -10.97 0.89 9.57
C GLY A 159 -10.29 0.19 10.75
N ASP A 160 -10.28 -1.15 10.75
CA ASP A 160 -9.76 -1.96 11.85
C ASP A 160 -8.31 -2.37 11.61
N PRO A 161 -7.33 -1.86 12.39
CA PRO A 161 -5.93 -2.22 12.23
C PRO A 161 -5.60 -3.64 12.74
N ALA A 162 -6.39 -4.21 13.65
CA ALA A 162 -6.02 -5.46 14.33
C ALA A 162 -5.85 -6.65 13.38
N PRO A 163 -6.74 -6.92 12.39
CA PRO A 163 -6.53 -8.01 11.44
C PRO A 163 -5.32 -7.81 10.54
N LEU A 164 -4.93 -6.54 10.24
CA LEU A 164 -3.73 -6.24 9.45
C LEU A 164 -2.46 -6.48 10.28
N ALA A 165 -2.47 -6.10 11.56
CA ALA A 165 -1.36 -6.37 12.48
C ALA A 165 -1.14 -7.89 12.68
N ALA A 166 -2.23 -8.67 12.68
CA ALA A 166 -2.22 -10.12 12.90
C ALA A 166 -1.90 -10.96 11.64
N LEU A 167 -1.54 -10.34 10.51
CA LEU A 167 -1.14 -11.09 9.32
C LEU A 167 0.11 -11.92 9.61
N ASP A 168 -0.03 -13.24 9.51
CA ASP A 168 1.06 -14.18 9.75
C ASP A 168 2.05 -14.15 8.58
N PRO A 169 3.36 -13.98 8.84
CA PRO A 169 4.38 -13.88 7.78
C PRO A 169 4.49 -15.15 6.93
N GLU A 170 4.37 -16.35 7.54
CA GLU A 170 4.51 -17.62 6.81
C GLU A 170 3.26 -17.87 5.93
N GLU A 171 2.06 -17.59 6.46
CA GLU A 171 0.82 -17.62 5.66
C GLU A 171 0.90 -16.62 4.50
N ALA A 172 1.32 -15.40 4.77
CA ALA A 172 1.43 -14.35 3.76
C ALA A 172 2.44 -14.68 2.66
N ASP A 173 3.59 -15.25 3.01
CA ASP A 173 4.59 -15.71 2.03
C ASP A 173 4.03 -16.85 1.17
N ARG A 174 3.42 -17.87 1.77
CA ARG A 174 2.79 -19.00 1.07
C ARG A 174 1.69 -18.55 0.13
N LEU A 175 0.90 -17.55 0.51
CA LEU A 175 -0.22 -16.99 -0.27
C LEU A 175 0.18 -15.82 -1.17
N TRP A 176 1.46 -15.48 -1.22
CA TRP A 176 2.00 -14.34 -1.98
C TRP A 176 1.27 -13.03 -1.69
N VAL A 177 1.02 -12.73 -0.42
CA VAL A 177 0.47 -11.43 0.03
C VAL A 177 1.59 -10.40 0.08
N SER A 178 1.92 -9.82 -1.06
CA SER A 178 3.04 -8.87 -1.19
C SER A 178 2.85 -7.59 -0.39
N GLY A 179 1.61 -7.29 0.00
CA GLY A 179 1.26 -6.14 0.84
C GLY A 179 1.46 -6.33 2.34
N ARG A 180 1.76 -7.55 2.83
CA ARG A 180 1.78 -7.88 4.27
C ARG A 180 2.54 -6.87 5.12
N ALA A 181 3.80 -6.59 4.81
CA ALA A 181 4.63 -5.68 5.60
C ALA A 181 4.07 -4.24 5.60
N ALA A 182 3.60 -3.75 4.44
CA ALA A 182 3.01 -2.41 4.33
C ALA A 182 1.67 -2.31 5.09
N PHE A 183 0.84 -3.37 5.09
CA PHE A 183 -0.38 -3.44 5.91
C PHE A 183 -0.05 -3.39 7.41
N GLN A 184 1.00 -4.08 7.85
CA GLN A 184 1.44 -4.04 9.25
C GLN A 184 2.03 -2.68 9.65
N VAL A 185 2.68 -1.98 8.72
CA VAL A 185 3.09 -0.57 8.95
C VAL A 185 1.86 0.32 9.12
N LEU A 186 0.82 0.16 8.29
CA LEU A 186 -0.44 0.89 8.47
C LEU A 186 -1.07 0.59 9.82
N ALA A 187 -1.12 -0.67 10.22
CA ALA A 187 -1.67 -1.06 11.52
C ALA A 187 -0.93 -0.40 12.68
N GLY A 188 0.40 -0.38 12.65
CA GLY A 188 1.22 0.29 13.67
C GLY A 188 1.05 1.81 13.69
N ALA A 189 0.82 2.43 12.52
CA ALA A 189 0.54 3.87 12.45
C ALA A 189 -0.85 4.25 12.99
N ALA A 190 -1.78 3.30 12.96
CA ALA A 190 -3.17 3.46 13.41
C ALA A 190 -3.40 3.03 14.87
N ASP A 191 -2.38 2.49 15.53
CA ASP A 191 -2.51 1.92 16.88
C ASP A 191 -3.12 2.91 17.88
N GLY A 192 -4.03 2.39 18.71
CA GLY A 192 -4.74 3.16 19.73
C GLY A 192 -5.72 4.21 19.20
N ARG A 193 -6.11 4.15 17.93
CA ARG A 193 -7.04 5.10 17.29
C ARG A 193 -8.17 4.41 16.55
N GLU A 194 -9.31 5.09 16.46
CA GLU A 194 -10.46 4.66 15.66
C GLU A 194 -10.48 5.38 14.31
N PHE A 195 -10.82 4.64 13.26
CA PHE A 195 -10.95 5.15 11.90
C PHE A 195 -12.27 4.74 11.28
N ALA A 196 -12.87 5.66 10.53
CA ALA A 196 -13.92 5.30 9.60
C ALA A 196 -13.28 4.71 8.34
N GLY A 197 -13.44 3.38 8.15
CA GLY A 197 -12.94 2.66 6.99
C GLY A 197 -13.95 2.62 5.85
N ARG A 198 -13.45 2.64 4.62
CA ARG A 198 -14.26 2.45 3.41
C ARG A 198 -13.46 1.68 2.37
N LEU A 199 -14.01 0.54 1.93
CA LEU A 199 -13.52 -0.18 0.75
C LEU A 199 -14.15 0.42 -0.50
N LEU A 200 -13.32 0.94 -1.40
CA LEU A 200 -13.76 1.55 -2.66
C LEU A 200 -13.80 0.53 -3.80
N MET A 201 -12.86 -0.42 -3.79
CA MET A 201 -12.79 -1.49 -4.78
C MET A 201 -12.08 -2.71 -4.21
N ALA A 202 -12.59 -3.90 -4.54
CA ALA A 202 -11.91 -5.19 -4.38
C ALA A 202 -12.10 -5.98 -5.68
N THR A 203 -11.02 -6.39 -6.32
CA THR A 203 -11.07 -7.13 -7.58
C THR A 203 -9.85 -8.04 -7.73
N ALA A 204 -9.97 -9.12 -8.51
CA ALA A 204 -8.88 -10.07 -8.72
C ALA A 204 -8.89 -10.64 -10.16
N PRO A 205 -8.84 -9.80 -11.22
CA PRO A 205 -9.04 -10.26 -12.61
C PRO A 205 -7.96 -11.24 -13.08
N TYR A 206 -6.78 -11.20 -12.47
CA TYR A 206 -5.65 -12.08 -12.79
C TYR A 206 -5.29 -13.03 -11.64
N GLY A 207 -6.22 -13.21 -10.68
CA GLY A 207 -5.96 -14.03 -9.49
C GLY A 207 -5.05 -13.35 -8.45
N VAL A 208 -4.82 -12.05 -8.60
CA VAL A 208 -4.14 -11.20 -7.60
C VAL A 208 -5.16 -10.26 -6.99
N GLY A 209 -5.24 -10.21 -5.66
CA GLY A 209 -6.17 -9.36 -4.93
C GLY A 209 -5.74 -7.89 -4.97
N TYR A 210 -6.48 -7.07 -5.70
CA TYR A 210 -6.30 -5.62 -5.73
C TYR A 210 -7.37 -4.95 -4.87
N LEU A 211 -6.93 -4.26 -3.86
CA LEU A 211 -7.78 -3.61 -2.86
C LEU A 211 -7.52 -2.10 -2.87
N VAL A 212 -8.58 -1.32 -2.92
CA VAL A 212 -8.51 0.14 -2.76
C VAL A 212 -9.46 0.55 -1.65
N GLY A 213 -8.96 1.29 -0.68
CA GLY A 213 -9.78 1.78 0.41
C GLY A 213 -9.16 2.95 1.14
N THR A 214 -9.92 3.52 2.06
CA THR A 214 -9.53 4.72 2.82
C THR A 214 -9.90 4.57 4.28
N TRP A 215 -9.10 5.17 5.14
CA TRP A 215 -9.35 5.38 6.56
C TRP A 215 -9.30 6.88 6.86
N THR A 216 -10.24 7.37 7.65
CA THR A 216 -10.27 8.77 8.14
C THR A 216 -10.56 8.77 9.63
N ALA A 217 -9.81 9.59 10.41
CA ALA A 217 -9.97 9.74 11.85
C ALA A 217 -11.06 10.79 12.19
#